data_86341597aaee9bce998db13857b5238c
#
_entry.id   86341597aaee9bce998db13857b5238c
#
_cell.length_a   1.000
_cell.length_b   1.000
_cell.length_c   1.000
_cell.angle_alpha   90.00
_cell.angle_beta   90.00
_cell.angle_gamma   90.00
#
_symmetry.space_group_name_H-M   'P 1'
#
loop_
_entity.id
_entity.type
_entity.pdbx_description
1 polymer ?
#
loop_
_entity_poly.entity_id
_entity_poly.type
_entity_poly.pdbx_seq_one_letter_code
_entity_poly.pdbx_strand_id
1 'polypeptide(L)'
;MKRIVLFGMALLCIVGMNAQDRFYYSGPQLSIAKNQFTCVSVGKLDGTADLNYQGMECWNEYIVSLQNGGMATTYKYGGMTVAKIGTFKLGSYGDKNTAKVASFSSQFFSREDKMPLLFVSQSHNEAVGGQKDVIFVERISANMKSSKLVAKIQFKEANKLFGNTLQWVVDKENKFLYGFGNTIDDSNASNKHRLVKFKLPTISVKAKGKNIPIINLSEKNLLENYLIEDYCPMFKSMASHGLMVKYGLLYMPVGMGTSSQPSTMYVWNLAKRKLQNAIDMSTSTTGELTDCAECMGELLIQSQDSIYKLRFE
;
A
#
# COMPACT_ATOMS: atom_id res chain seq x y z
N MET A 1 9.57 64.23 -14.39
CA MET A 1 9.18 63.22 -15.38
C MET A 1 10.14 62.04 -15.32
N LYS A 2 9.68 60.82 -15.31
CA LYS A 2 10.35 59.51 -15.21
C LYS A 2 10.33 58.91 -13.79
N ARG A 3 9.18 58.35 -13.42
CA ARG A 3 9.04 57.25 -12.44
C ARG A 3 7.68 56.63 -12.60
N ILE A 4 7.40 55.93 -13.69
CA ILE A 4 6.29 54.97 -13.85
C ILE A 4 6.73 54.06 -15.00
N VAL A 5 7.35 52.97 -14.71
CA VAL A 5 7.36 51.70 -15.48
C VAL A 5 8.23 50.74 -14.67
N LEU A 6 7.64 50.07 -13.67
CA LEU A 6 8.22 48.85 -13.09
C LEU A 6 7.17 48.16 -12.18
N PHE A 7 5.93 48.09 -12.63
CA PHE A 7 4.89 47.33 -11.94
C PHE A 7 4.07 46.42 -12.87
N GLY A 8 4.62 46.06 -14.00
CA GLY A 8 3.91 45.30 -15.02
C GLY A 8 4.42 43.89 -15.32
N MET A 9 5.36 43.34 -14.55
CA MET A 9 5.98 42.04 -14.89
C MET A 9 5.88 40.95 -13.82
N ALA A 10 5.10 41.16 -12.76
CA ALA A 10 4.92 40.16 -11.70
C ALA A 10 3.55 39.45 -11.73
N LEU A 11 2.74 39.63 -12.77
CA LEU A 11 1.37 39.09 -12.81
C LEU A 11 1.11 38.09 -13.96
N LEU A 12 2.12 37.48 -14.53
CA LEU A 12 1.95 36.56 -15.66
C LEU A 12 2.55 35.16 -15.45
N CYS A 13 2.83 34.79 -14.20
CA CYS A 13 3.27 33.43 -13.85
C CYS A 13 2.21 32.61 -13.06
N ILE A 14 0.93 32.98 -13.12
CA ILE A 14 -0.14 32.24 -12.43
C ILE A 14 -1.20 31.73 -13.44
N VAL A 15 -0.79 31.33 -14.61
CA VAL A 15 -1.71 30.61 -15.52
C VAL A 15 -0.95 29.48 -16.16
N GLY A 16 -0.88 28.38 -15.46
CA GLY A 16 -0.26 27.14 -15.91
C GLY A 16 -0.31 26.02 -14.87
N MET A 17 -1.24 26.09 -13.93
CA MET A 17 -1.54 24.90 -13.12
C MET A 17 -2.28 23.91 -14.02
N ASN A 18 -1.54 22.99 -14.59
CA ASN A 18 -2.08 21.92 -15.41
C ASN A 18 -3.11 21.11 -14.63
N ALA A 19 -4.13 20.60 -15.31
CA ALA A 19 -5.12 19.68 -14.74
C ALA A 19 -4.48 18.46 -14.04
N GLN A 20 -3.22 18.21 -14.34
CA GLN A 20 -2.32 17.24 -13.76
C GLN A 20 -2.13 17.42 -12.25
N ASP A 21 -2.09 18.67 -11.75
CA ASP A 21 -1.85 18.97 -10.33
C ASP A 21 -3.06 18.68 -9.42
N ARG A 22 -4.20 18.33 -9.99
CA ARG A 22 -5.42 18.06 -9.21
C ARG A 22 -5.41 16.71 -8.50
N PHE A 23 -4.61 15.76 -8.98
CA PHE A 23 -4.59 14.39 -8.49
C PHE A 23 -3.33 14.04 -7.69
N TYR A 24 -2.36 14.94 -7.61
CA TYR A 24 -1.10 14.74 -6.92
C TYR A 24 -0.86 15.83 -5.89
N TYR A 25 0.07 15.55 -4.99
CA TYR A 25 0.53 16.53 -4.03
C TYR A 25 1.01 17.78 -4.78
N SER A 26 0.18 18.82 -4.72
CA SER A 26 0.44 20.13 -5.33
C SER A 26 1.11 21.11 -4.36
N GLY A 27 1.66 20.60 -3.25
CA GLY A 27 2.41 21.37 -2.28
C GLY A 27 3.73 21.91 -2.82
N PRO A 28 4.45 22.67 -2.01
CA PRO A 28 5.78 23.09 -2.38
C PRO A 28 6.61 21.85 -2.66
N GLN A 29 7.36 21.89 -3.68
CA GLN A 29 8.41 20.98 -4.13
C GLN A 29 8.49 19.61 -3.43
N LEU A 30 8.51 18.53 -4.16
CA LEU A 30 8.77 17.19 -3.63
C LEU A 30 10.04 17.22 -2.76
N SER A 31 9.99 16.62 -1.58
CA SER A 31 11.08 16.68 -0.61
C SER A 31 12.31 15.87 -1.05
N ILE A 32 12.12 14.88 -1.93
CA ILE A 32 13.18 14.09 -2.55
C ILE A 32 12.92 14.05 -4.04
N ALA A 33 13.74 14.77 -4.79
CA ALA A 33 13.64 14.83 -6.24
C ALA A 33 14.24 13.57 -6.90
N LYS A 34 13.83 13.29 -8.13
CA LYS A 34 14.25 12.12 -8.92
C LYS A 34 15.75 11.94 -9.12
N ASN A 35 16.53 12.98 -8.91
CA ASN A 35 18.00 12.96 -9.01
C ASN A 35 18.70 12.74 -7.66
N GLN A 36 17.96 12.54 -6.59
CA GLN A 36 18.49 12.30 -5.23
C GLN A 36 18.40 10.82 -4.84
N PHE A 37 18.00 9.96 -5.75
CA PHE A 37 17.94 8.51 -5.56
C PHE A 37 18.04 7.80 -6.90
N THR A 38 18.34 6.51 -6.82
CA THR A 38 18.30 5.60 -7.97
C THR A 38 17.37 4.42 -7.70
N CYS A 39 16.64 3.98 -8.74
CA CYS A 39 15.92 2.72 -8.73
C CYS A 39 16.72 1.68 -9.51
N VAL A 40 17.20 0.67 -8.80
CA VAL A 40 17.94 -0.44 -9.40
C VAL A 40 16.99 -1.61 -9.57
N SER A 41 16.79 -2.07 -10.81
CA SER A 41 16.00 -3.27 -11.08
C SER A 41 16.69 -4.49 -10.43
N VAL A 42 15.93 -5.25 -9.65
CA VAL A 42 16.40 -6.50 -9.02
C VAL A 42 15.77 -7.74 -9.65
N GLY A 43 14.82 -7.57 -10.53
CA GLY A 43 14.26 -8.67 -11.31
C GLY A 43 12.79 -8.49 -11.69
N LYS A 44 12.36 -9.41 -12.52
CA LYS A 44 10.94 -9.55 -12.90
C LYS A 44 10.29 -10.66 -12.11
N LEU A 45 9.01 -10.45 -11.81
CA LEU A 45 8.14 -11.44 -11.22
C LEU A 45 7.55 -12.30 -12.33
N ASP A 46 7.52 -13.60 -12.14
CA ASP A 46 6.91 -14.58 -13.07
C ASP A 46 5.74 -15.31 -12.37
N GLY A 47 4.71 -14.55 -12.01
CA GLY A 47 3.48 -15.08 -11.41
C GLY A 47 2.60 -15.82 -12.42
N THR A 48 1.30 -15.77 -12.20
CA THR A 48 0.32 -16.32 -13.14
C THR A 48 0.12 -15.34 -14.29
N ALA A 49 0.19 -15.81 -15.53
CA ALA A 49 -0.09 -15.01 -16.71
C ALA A 49 -1.51 -14.42 -16.64
N ASP A 50 -1.71 -13.29 -17.29
CA ASP A 50 -3.00 -12.57 -17.41
C ASP A 50 -3.60 -12.06 -16.09
N LEU A 51 -2.87 -12.15 -14.96
CA LEU A 51 -3.28 -11.58 -13.69
C LEU A 51 -2.42 -10.39 -13.32
N ASN A 52 -3.07 -9.26 -12.96
CA ASN A 52 -2.39 -8.06 -12.52
C ASN A 52 -1.73 -8.27 -11.16
N TYR A 53 -0.49 -7.83 -11.05
CA TYR A 53 0.23 -7.77 -9.80
C TYR A 53 -0.36 -6.69 -8.89
N GLN A 54 -0.36 -6.97 -7.59
CA GLN A 54 -0.96 -6.12 -6.57
C GLN A 54 0.00 -5.96 -5.39
N GLY A 55 -0.31 -6.55 -4.23
CA GLY A 55 0.47 -6.42 -3.02
C GLY A 55 1.80 -7.17 -3.03
N MET A 56 2.75 -6.63 -2.28
CA MET A 56 4.03 -7.26 -2.02
C MET A 56 4.42 -7.06 -0.54
N GLU A 57 4.92 -8.09 0.10
CA GLU A 57 5.50 -7.94 1.44
C GLU A 57 6.72 -8.85 1.60
N CYS A 58 7.61 -8.49 2.52
CA CYS A 58 8.85 -9.20 2.78
C CYS A 58 8.96 -9.67 4.24
N TRP A 59 9.56 -10.84 4.39
CA TRP A 59 9.97 -11.37 5.69
C TRP A 59 11.36 -12.00 5.56
N ASN A 60 12.34 -11.43 6.26
CA ASN A 60 13.75 -11.74 6.07
C ASN A 60 14.13 -11.63 4.58
N GLU A 61 14.66 -12.71 3.98
CA GLU A 61 15.01 -12.77 2.56
C GLU A 61 13.87 -13.26 1.64
N TYR A 62 12.65 -13.42 2.16
CA TYR A 62 11.53 -13.96 1.38
C TYR A 62 10.52 -12.87 1.01
N ILE A 63 10.16 -12.84 -0.25
CA ILE A 63 9.12 -11.97 -0.80
C ILE A 63 7.86 -12.80 -1.07
N VAL A 64 6.71 -12.25 -0.74
CA VAL A 64 5.40 -12.70 -1.22
C VAL A 64 4.83 -11.62 -2.11
N SER A 65 4.55 -11.94 -3.36
CA SER A 65 3.84 -11.06 -4.28
C SER A 65 2.45 -11.62 -4.57
N LEU A 66 1.45 -10.76 -4.52
CA LEU A 66 0.05 -11.09 -4.75
C LEU A 66 -0.40 -10.65 -6.14
N GLN A 67 -1.34 -11.40 -6.68
CA GLN A 67 -2.03 -11.08 -7.92
C GLN A 67 -3.55 -11.15 -7.73
N ASN A 68 -4.28 -10.49 -8.61
CA ASN A 68 -5.74 -10.57 -8.66
C ASN A 68 -6.23 -12.03 -8.63
N GLY A 69 -7.43 -12.22 -8.11
CA GLY A 69 -8.02 -13.56 -7.98
C GLY A 69 -7.49 -14.38 -6.81
N GLY A 70 -6.60 -13.81 -5.97
CA GLY A 70 -6.05 -14.51 -4.82
C GLY A 70 -4.91 -15.46 -5.15
N MET A 71 -4.13 -15.16 -6.17
CA MET A 71 -2.88 -15.85 -6.47
C MET A 71 -1.72 -15.21 -5.69
N ALA A 72 -0.78 -16.04 -5.27
CA ALA A 72 0.46 -15.62 -4.61
C ALA A 72 1.66 -16.31 -5.23
N THR A 73 2.77 -15.59 -5.34
CA THR A 73 4.06 -16.17 -5.72
C THR A 73 5.08 -15.78 -4.66
N THR A 74 5.87 -16.74 -4.23
CA THR A 74 6.95 -16.54 -3.28
C THR A 74 8.30 -16.58 -3.97
N TYR A 75 9.19 -15.70 -3.51
CA TYR A 75 10.55 -15.58 -4.02
C TYR A 75 11.56 -15.54 -2.88
N LYS A 76 12.80 -15.89 -3.19
CA LYS A 76 13.95 -15.59 -2.35
C LYS A 76 14.70 -14.39 -2.93
N TYR A 77 14.89 -13.38 -2.12
CA TYR A 77 15.63 -12.17 -2.46
C TYR A 77 17.12 -12.35 -2.15
N GLY A 78 17.98 -12.03 -3.09
CA GLY A 78 19.43 -12.14 -2.98
C GLY A 78 20.17 -10.78 -3.04
N GLY A 79 19.48 -9.68 -2.74
CA GLY A 79 20.04 -8.32 -2.78
C GLY A 79 20.03 -7.67 -4.17
N MET A 80 20.25 -8.43 -5.23
CA MET A 80 20.26 -7.98 -6.63
C MET A 80 19.45 -8.87 -7.56
N THR A 81 18.87 -9.94 -7.03
CA THR A 81 18.10 -10.92 -7.79
C THR A 81 16.92 -11.44 -6.97
N VAL A 82 15.89 -11.91 -7.65
CA VAL A 82 14.78 -12.65 -7.08
C VAL A 82 14.70 -14.03 -7.70
N ALA A 83 14.65 -15.06 -6.86
CA ALA A 83 14.53 -16.45 -7.30
C ALA A 83 13.17 -17.02 -6.87
N LYS A 84 12.36 -17.44 -7.82
CA LYS A 84 11.04 -18.02 -7.58
C LYS A 84 11.13 -19.31 -6.77
N ILE A 85 10.24 -19.42 -5.76
CA ILE A 85 10.08 -20.63 -4.95
C ILE A 85 8.82 -21.38 -5.40
N GLY A 86 7.71 -20.68 -5.56
CA GLY A 86 6.47 -21.28 -6.02
C GLY A 86 5.33 -20.28 -6.21
N THR A 87 4.38 -20.67 -7.06
CA THR A 87 3.11 -19.96 -7.28
C THR A 87 1.96 -20.84 -6.80
N PHE A 88 1.00 -20.27 -6.11
CA PHE A 88 -0.12 -21.00 -5.50
C PHE A 88 -1.34 -20.11 -5.30
N LYS A 89 -2.50 -20.76 -5.15
CA LYS A 89 -3.74 -20.12 -4.72
C LYS A 89 -3.67 -19.82 -3.21
N LEU A 90 -4.07 -18.63 -2.80
CA LEU A 90 -4.30 -18.32 -1.38
C LEU A 90 -5.42 -19.21 -0.82
N GLY A 91 -5.44 -19.44 0.49
CA GLY A 91 -6.52 -20.16 1.17
C GLY A 91 -7.88 -19.47 1.03
N SER A 92 -7.88 -18.17 0.80
CA SER A 92 -9.05 -17.32 0.49
C SER A 92 -9.41 -17.28 -1.02
N TYR A 93 -8.69 -18.00 -1.87
CA TYR A 93 -9.00 -18.08 -3.31
C TYR A 93 -10.44 -18.58 -3.54
N GLY A 94 -11.17 -17.89 -4.40
CA GLY A 94 -12.58 -18.21 -4.67
C GLY A 94 -13.60 -17.44 -3.80
N ASP A 95 -13.17 -16.78 -2.70
CA ASP A 95 -14.01 -15.91 -1.87
C ASP A 95 -14.11 -14.48 -2.48
N LYS A 96 -14.15 -14.35 -3.79
CA LYS A 96 -14.06 -13.07 -4.51
C LYS A 96 -12.82 -12.28 -4.09
N ASN A 97 -11.69 -12.96 -3.97
CA ASN A 97 -10.45 -12.36 -3.50
C ASN A 97 -9.93 -11.36 -4.52
N THR A 98 -9.85 -10.11 -4.10
CA THR A 98 -9.30 -8.98 -4.84
C THR A 98 -8.08 -8.44 -4.12
N ALA A 99 -7.14 -9.33 -3.79
CA ALA A 99 -5.93 -8.99 -3.04
C ALA A 99 -5.32 -7.66 -3.52
N LYS A 100 -5.02 -6.77 -2.57
CA LYS A 100 -4.49 -5.43 -2.87
C LYS A 100 -3.20 -5.14 -2.11
N VAL A 101 -3.22 -5.16 -0.79
CA VAL A 101 -2.05 -4.91 0.06
C VAL A 101 -1.69 -6.19 0.79
N ALA A 102 -0.41 -6.51 0.81
CA ALA A 102 0.14 -7.59 1.62
C ALA A 102 0.84 -7.01 2.85
N SER A 103 0.61 -7.59 4.03
CA SER A 103 1.34 -7.19 5.24
C SER A 103 1.58 -8.40 6.13
N PHE A 104 2.80 -8.61 6.58
CA PHE A 104 3.08 -9.57 7.63
C PHE A 104 2.78 -8.98 9.01
N SER A 105 2.24 -9.81 9.89
CA SER A 105 2.25 -9.54 11.33
C SER A 105 3.57 -10.04 11.95
N SER A 106 3.70 -9.90 13.28
CA SER A 106 4.78 -10.56 14.02
C SER A 106 4.37 -11.93 14.59
N GLN A 107 3.14 -12.40 14.31
CA GLN A 107 2.61 -13.65 14.83
C GLN A 107 2.85 -14.80 13.85
N PHE A 108 3.48 -15.87 14.34
CA PHE A 108 3.57 -17.16 13.65
C PHE A 108 2.41 -18.05 14.07
N PHE A 109 1.87 -18.82 13.15
CA PHE A 109 0.83 -19.81 13.44
C PHE A 109 1.45 -21.08 14.05
N SER A 110 2.64 -21.47 13.60
CA SER A 110 3.42 -22.59 14.13
C SER A 110 4.89 -22.19 14.24
N ARG A 111 5.63 -22.85 15.14
CA ARG A 111 7.09 -22.66 15.27
C ARG A 111 7.87 -23.14 14.05
N GLU A 112 7.27 -23.97 13.22
CA GLU A 112 7.85 -24.51 12.00
C GLU A 112 7.66 -23.59 10.79
N ASP A 113 6.81 -22.58 10.90
CA ASP A 113 6.56 -21.66 9.80
C ASP A 113 7.79 -20.77 9.55
N LYS A 114 8.15 -20.58 8.30
CA LYS A 114 9.22 -19.66 7.90
C LYS A 114 8.76 -18.22 7.83
N MET A 115 7.47 -18.01 7.67
CA MET A 115 6.83 -16.71 7.58
C MET A 115 5.76 -16.55 8.65
N PRO A 116 5.58 -15.35 9.21
CA PRO A 116 4.45 -15.08 10.08
C PRO A 116 3.13 -15.03 9.29
N LEU A 117 2.03 -14.78 9.98
CA LEU A 117 0.73 -14.62 9.34
C LEU A 117 0.72 -13.43 8.38
N LEU A 118 0.24 -13.68 7.17
CA LEU A 118 0.06 -12.69 6.12
C LEU A 118 -1.38 -12.15 6.18
N PHE A 119 -1.50 -10.84 6.26
CA PHE A 119 -2.76 -10.10 6.20
C PHE A 119 -2.93 -9.59 4.78
N VAL A 120 -4.01 -9.96 4.13
CA VAL A 120 -4.30 -9.63 2.74
C VAL A 120 -5.49 -8.69 2.69
N SER A 121 -5.22 -7.42 2.49
CA SER A 121 -6.24 -6.40 2.25
C SER A 121 -6.90 -6.64 0.88
N GLN A 122 -8.20 -6.33 0.80
CA GLN A 122 -8.97 -6.46 -0.43
C GLN A 122 -9.15 -5.11 -1.10
N SER A 123 -9.16 -5.08 -2.41
CA SER A 123 -9.58 -3.90 -3.16
C SER A 123 -11.08 -3.73 -3.05
N HIS A 124 -11.55 -2.52 -2.83
CA HIS A 124 -12.95 -2.20 -3.01
C HIS A 124 -13.19 -1.80 -4.47
N ASN A 125 -13.53 -2.79 -5.27
CA ASN A 125 -14.04 -2.56 -6.62
C ASN A 125 -15.28 -3.45 -6.81
N GLU A 126 -16.45 -2.85 -6.81
CA GLU A 126 -17.73 -3.56 -6.94
C GLU A 126 -17.83 -4.35 -8.24
N ALA A 127 -17.25 -3.86 -9.33
CA ALA A 127 -17.25 -4.54 -10.63
C ALA A 127 -16.57 -5.91 -10.58
N VAL A 128 -15.60 -6.10 -9.69
CA VAL A 128 -14.89 -7.38 -9.47
C VAL A 128 -15.30 -8.07 -8.17
N GLY A 129 -16.32 -7.54 -7.48
CA GLY A 129 -16.82 -8.09 -6.22
C GLY A 129 -15.93 -7.86 -5.01
N GLY A 130 -15.14 -6.79 -5.01
CA GLY A 130 -14.26 -6.43 -3.92
C GLY A 130 -14.99 -6.15 -2.59
N GLN A 131 -14.31 -6.39 -1.49
CA GLN A 131 -14.81 -6.28 -0.12
C GLN A 131 -13.89 -5.37 0.71
N LYS A 132 -14.17 -4.08 0.74
CA LYS A 132 -13.36 -3.09 1.47
C LYS A 132 -13.33 -3.27 2.99
N ASP A 133 -14.27 -3.99 3.53
CA ASP A 133 -14.45 -4.20 4.96
C ASP A 133 -13.78 -5.48 5.48
N VAL A 134 -13.07 -6.22 4.63
CA VAL A 134 -12.54 -7.52 4.99
C VAL A 134 -11.02 -7.61 4.76
N ILE A 135 -10.32 -8.27 5.70
CA ILE A 135 -8.92 -8.68 5.57
C ILE A 135 -8.89 -10.20 5.73
N PHE A 136 -8.29 -10.88 4.78
CA PHE A 136 -7.99 -12.29 4.88
C PHE A 136 -6.66 -12.51 5.59
N VAL A 137 -6.63 -13.42 6.56
CA VAL A 137 -5.40 -13.77 7.28
C VAL A 137 -4.97 -15.16 6.84
N GLU A 138 -3.84 -15.21 6.17
CA GLU A 138 -3.28 -16.39 5.54
C GLU A 138 -2.08 -16.95 6.32
N ARG A 139 -2.02 -18.27 6.42
CA ARG A 139 -0.82 -18.99 6.83
C ARG A 139 -0.12 -19.55 5.61
N ILE A 140 1.06 -19.10 5.32
CA ILE A 140 1.91 -19.67 4.26
C ILE A 140 2.60 -20.91 4.81
N SER A 141 2.58 -22.00 4.04
CA SER A 141 3.23 -23.27 4.41
C SER A 141 4.75 -23.13 4.55
N ALA A 142 5.36 -24.01 5.35
CA ALA A 142 6.81 -23.99 5.59
C ALA A 142 7.65 -24.16 4.31
N ASN A 143 7.11 -24.82 3.27
CA ASN A 143 7.76 -24.92 1.97
C ASN A 143 7.47 -23.72 1.04
N MET A 144 6.66 -22.76 1.50
CA MET A 144 6.28 -21.54 0.77
C MET A 144 5.60 -21.78 -0.60
N LYS A 145 4.87 -22.89 -0.75
CA LYS A 145 4.19 -23.30 -2.01
C LYS A 145 2.68 -23.46 -1.87
N SER A 146 2.13 -23.10 -0.72
CA SER A 146 0.69 -23.12 -0.45
C SER A 146 0.34 -22.21 0.70
N SER A 147 -0.94 -21.89 0.85
CA SER A 147 -1.44 -21.20 2.04
C SER A 147 -2.77 -21.76 2.53
N LYS A 148 -3.16 -21.35 3.73
CA LYS A 148 -4.47 -21.62 4.33
C LYS A 148 -5.04 -20.35 4.93
N LEU A 149 -6.30 -20.08 4.63
CA LEU A 149 -7.05 -19.05 5.35
C LEU A 149 -7.27 -19.48 6.80
N VAL A 150 -6.81 -18.68 7.74
CA VAL A 150 -6.86 -19.01 9.19
C VAL A 150 -7.77 -18.07 9.98
N ALA A 151 -8.08 -16.89 9.44
CA ALA A 151 -9.06 -15.96 10.00
C ALA A 151 -9.51 -14.94 8.96
N LYS A 152 -10.65 -14.29 9.24
CA LYS A 152 -11.10 -13.07 8.57
C LYS A 152 -11.21 -11.97 9.62
N ILE A 153 -10.78 -10.76 9.28
CA ILE A 153 -11.06 -9.56 10.08
C ILE A 153 -12.03 -8.73 9.29
N GLN A 154 -13.11 -8.29 9.92
CA GLN A 154 -14.17 -7.52 9.28
C GLN A 154 -14.42 -6.22 10.04
N PHE A 155 -14.50 -5.12 9.31
CA PHE A 155 -14.87 -3.82 9.86
C PHE A 155 -16.29 -3.43 9.41
N LYS A 156 -17.27 -3.54 10.31
CA LYS A 156 -18.70 -3.45 9.98
C LYS A 156 -19.15 -2.07 9.51
N GLU A 157 -18.51 -1.00 9.99
CA GLU A 157 -18.88 0.38 9.67
C GLU A 157 -18.00 1.00 8.57
N ALA A 158 -17.32 0.17 7.78
CA ALA A 158 -16.43 0.68 6.72
C ALA A 158 -17.12 1.68 5.79
N ASN A 159 -18.37 1.41 5.40
CA ASN A 159 -19.13 2.29 4.51
C ASN A 159 -19.42 3.68 5.09
N LYS A 160 -19.41 3.84 6.41
CA LYS A 160 -19.63 5.15 7.05
C LYS A 160 -18.39 6.04 6.98
N LEU A 161 -17.20 5.42 7.03
CA LEU A 161 -15.93 6.13 7.13
C LEU A 161 -15.25 6.28 5.78
N PHE A 162 -15.43 5.29 4.91
CA PHE A 162 -14.75 5.20 3.63
C PHE A 162 -15.76 5.08 2.49
N GLY A 163 -15.59 5.90 1.48
CA GLY A 163 -16.34 5.79 0.24
C GLY A 163 -15.75 4.70 -0.65
N ASN A 164 -14.50 4.86 -1.02
CA ASN A 164 -13.84 4.05 -2.03
C ASN A 164 -12.38 3.74 -1.64
N THR A 165 -11.79 2.74 -2.25
CA THR A 165 -10.36 2.43 -2.21
C THR A 165 -9.75 2.33 -0.80
N LEU A 166 -10.46 1.67 0.12
CA LEU A 166 -9.93 1.37 1.45
C LEU A 166 -8.89 0.26 1.37
N GLN A 167 -7.75 0.49 2.00
CA GLN A 167 -6.66 -0.46 2.13
C GLN A 167 -6.26 -0.60 3.60
N TRP A 168 -5.84 -1.79 3.97
CA TRP A 168 -5.41 -2.13 5.32
C TRP A 168 -3.96 -2.56 5.33
N VAL A 169 -3.20 -2.07 6.32
CA VAL A 169 -1.79 -2.38 6.48
C VAL A 169 -1.45 -2.64 7.95
N VAL A 170 -0.56 -3.57 8.21
CA VAL A 170 -0.10 -3.95 9.55
C VAL A 170 1.19 -3.22 9.90
N ASP A 171 1.20 -2.57 11.06
CA ASP A 171 2.42 -2.18 11.76
C ASP A 171 2.86 -3.35 12.67
N LYS A 172 3.73 -4.18 12.14
CA LYS A 172 4.21 -5.39 12.83
C LYS A 172 5.06 -5.09 14.07
N GLU A 173 5.71 -3.93 14.11
CA GLU A 173 6.59 -3.50 15.21
C GLU A 173 5.76 -3.07 16.43
N ASN A 174 4.75 -2.23 16.20
CA ASN A 174 3.92 -1.67 17.27
C ASN A 174 2.60 -2.43 17.50
N LYS A 175 2.32 -3.45 16.69
CA LYS A 175 1.10 -4.28 16.74
C LYS A 175 -0.17 -3.46 16.54
N PHE A 176 -0.17 -2.61 15.52
CA PHE A 176 -1.33 -1.87 15.07
C PHE A 176 -1.78 -2.31 13.68
N LEU A 177 -3.03 -2.04 13.40
CA LEU A 177 -3.65 -2.17 12.10
C LEU A 177 -4.13 -0.80 11.67
N TYR A 178 -3.70 -0.33 10.50
CA TYR A 178 -4.13 0.93 9.92
C TYR A 178 -5.02 0.67 8.71
N GLY A 179 -6.07 1.49 8.58
CA GLY A 179 -6.89 1.58 7.38
C GLY A 179 -6.73 2.95 6.75
N PHE A 180 -6.44 2.98 5.46
CA PHE A 180 -6.31 4.21 4.67
C PHE A 180 -7.24 4.13 3.46
N GLY A 181 -7.98 5.21 3.19
CA GLY A 181 -8.87 5.22 2.05
C GLY A 181 -9.54 6.56 1.81
N ASN A 182 -10.22 6.66 0.69
CA ASN A 182 -10.98 7.82 0.25
C ASN A 182 -12.31 7.92 1.00
N THR A 183 -12.74 9.14 1.33
CA THR A 183 -14.05 9.38 1.96
C THR A 183 -15.20 9.33 0.97
N ILE A 184 -14.91 9.59 -0.31
CA ILE A 184 -15.83 9.50 -1.44
C ILE A 184 -15.07 8.85 -2.61
N ASP A 185 -15.57 8.97 -3.82
CA ASP A 185 -14.86 8.63 -5.04
C ASP A 185 -13.66 9.58 -5.23
N ASP A 186 -12.49 9.06 -5.60
CA ASP A 186 -11.27 9.82 -5.78
C ASP A 186 -11.33 10.84 -6.94
N SER A 187 -12.23 10.66 -7.89
CA SER A 187 -12.53 11.65 -8.93
C SER A 187 -13.29 12.86 -8.41
N ASN A 188 -13.89 12.80 -7.22
CA ASN A 188 -14.67 13.86 -6.63
C ASN A 188 -13.76 14.92 -6.00
N ALA A 189 -13.95 16.20 -6.37
CA ALA A 189 -13.15 17.31 -5.86
C ALA A 189 -13.26 17.51 -4.33
N SER A 190 -14.33 16.99 -3.69
CA SER A 190 -14.53 17.03 -2.24
C SER A 190 -13.98 15.79 -1.54
N ASN A 191 -13.37 14.86 -2.25
CA ASN A 191 -12.75 13.69 -1.65
C ASN A 191 -11.63 14.08 -0.68
N LYS A 192 -11.58 13.37 0.44
CA LYS A 192 -10.51 13.45 1.44
C LYS A 192 -10.01 12.04 1.77
N HIS A 193 -8.85 11.99 2.39
CA HIS A 193 -8.20 10.73 2.75
C HIS A 193 -8.31 10.51 4.25
N ARG A 194 -8.92 9.38 4.61
CA ARG A 194 -9.09 9.00 6.00
C ARG A 194 -8.06 7.96 6.40
N LEU A 195 -7.49 8.14 7.58
CA LEU A 195 -6.65 7.16 8.23
C LEU A 195 -7.27 6.78 9.58
N VAL A 196 -7.40 5.48 9.80
CA VAL A 196 -7.86 4.91 11.07
C VAL A 196 -6.82 3.95 11.64
N LYS A 197 -6.84 3.78 12.97
CA LYS A 197 -5.91 2.90 13.69
C LYS A 197 -6.66 2.01 14.65
N PHE A 198 -6.28 0.76 14.69
CA PHE A 198 -6.75 -0.25 15.63
C PHE A 198 -5.56 -0.93 16.31
N LYS A 199 -5.82 -1.58 17.45
CA LYS A 199 -4.91 -2.61 17.93
C LYS A 199 -4.97 -3.80 16.97
N LEU A 200 -3.82 -4.35 16.60
CA LEU A 200 -3.77 -5.55 15.76
C LEU A 200 -4.41 -6.72 16.49
N PRO A 201 -5.45 -7.37 15.95
CA PRO A 201 -6.04 -8.53 16.54
C PRO A 201 -5.06 -9.72 16.65
N THR A 202 -5.09 -10.41 17.77
CA THR A 202 -4.37 -11.68 17.92
C THR A 202 -5.17 -12.80 17.27
N ILE A 203 -4.56 -13.56 16.38
CA ILE A 203 -5.19 -14.68 15.69
C ILE A 203 -5.03 -15.93 16.54
N SER A 204 -6.15 -16.58 16.88
CA SER A 204 -6.12 -17.81 17.65
C SER A 204 -5.61 -18.98 16.81
N VAL A 205 -4.48 -19.54 17.19
CA VAL A 205 -3.93 -20.76 16.58
C VAL A 205 -4.65 -22.04 17.03
N LYS A 206 -5.55 -21.93 18.02
CA LYS A 206 -6.31 -23.06 18.60
C LYS A 206 -7.68 -23.26 17.94
N ALA A 207 -8.01 -22.50 16.90
CA ALA A 207 -9.28 -22.67 16.19
C ALA A 207 -9.37 -24.10 15.64
N LYS A 208 -10.04 -24.97 16.38
CA LYS A 208 -10.35 -26.34 15.97
C LYS A 208 -11.72 -26.31 15.27
N GLY A 209 -11.76 -26.65 14.01
CA GLY A 209 -13.03 -26.79 13.29
C GLY A 209 -12.94 -26.38 11.82
N LYS A 210 -14.03 -26.64 11.10
CA LYS A 210 -14.18 -26.29 9.68
C LYS A 210 -14.48 -24.80 9.44
N ASN A 211 -14.87 -24.07 10.49
CA ASN A 211 -15.29 -22.67 10.37
C ASN A 211 -14.11 -21.72 10.59
N ILE A 212 -13.86 -20.88 9.61
CA ILE A 212 -12.87 -19.83 9.68
C ILE A 212 -13.34 -18.75 10.69
N PRO A 213 -12.56 -18.42 11.74
CA PRO A 213 -12.91 -17.39 12.70
C PRO A 213 -13.08 -16.03 12.03
N ILE A 214 -14.13 -15.30 12.42
CA ILE A 214 -14.34 -13.91 12.00
C ILE A 214 -14.13 -13.01 13.21
N ILE A 215 -13.18 -12.09 13.10
CA ILE A 215 -12.89 -11.07 14.11
C ILE A 215 -13.56 -9.79 13.66
N ASN A 216 -14.58 -9.35 14.39
CA ASN A 216 -15.29 -8.12 14.06
C ASN A 216 -14.62 -6.94 14.77
N LEU A 217 -14.26 -5.92 13.98
CA LEU A 217 -13.89 -4.59 14.45
C LEU A 217 -15.06 -3.64 14.24
N SER A 218 -15.13 -2.60 15.05
CA SER A 218 -16.15 -1.55 14.95
C SER A 218 -15.57 -0.21 15.37
N GLU A 219 -16.32 0.87 15.23
CA GLU A 219 -15.92 2.20 15.70
C GLU A 219 -15.48 2.21 17.17
N LYS A 220 -16.04 1.34 18.01
CA LYS A 220 -15.67 1.19 19.43
C LYS A 220 -14.23 0.71 19.64
N ASN A 221 -13.63 0.09 18.64
CA ASN A 221 -12.26 -0.41 18.66
C ASN A 221 -11.25 0.58 18.08
N LEU A 222 -11.72 1.72 17.52
CA LEU A 222 -10.84 2.75 16.96
C LEU A 222 -9.96 3.37 18.05
N LEU A 223 -8.66 3.40 17.79
CA LEU A 223 -7.69 4.14 18.60
C LEU A 223 -7.47 5.55 18.05
N GLU A 224 -7.48 5.69 16.72
CA GLU A 224 -7.37 6.96 16.01
C GLU A 224 -8.28 6.95 14.77
N ASN A 225 -8.78 8.14 14.44
CA ASN A 225 -9.58 8.39 13.24
C ASN A 225 -9.42 9.87 12.86
N TYR A 226 -8.81 10.15 11.71
CA TYR A 226 -8.61 11.52 11.25
C TYR A 226 -8.50 11.59 9.72
N LEU A 227 -8.62 12.81 9.20
CA LEU A 227 -8.39 13.10 7.79
C LEU A 227 -6.96 13.61 7.61
N ILE A 228 -6.29 13.13 6.57
CA ILE A 228 -4.93 13.57 6.22
C ILE A 228 -4.91 15.08 5.96
N GLU A 229 -5.94 15.61 5.30
CA GLU A 229 -6.07 17.02 4.93
C GLU A 229 -6.22 17.96 6.13
N ASP A 230 -6.63 17.46 7.30
CA ASP A 230 -6.65 18.27 8.52
C ASP A 230 -5.24 18.67 8.98
N TYR A 231 -4.23 17.91 8.56
CA TYR A 231 -2.81 18.13 8.88
C TYR A 231 -1.97 18.51 7.67
N CYS A 232 -2.41 18.16 6.47
CA CYS A 232 -1.78 18.48 5.20
C CYS A 232 -2.86 18.87 4.18
N PRO A 233 -3.37 20.12 4.21
CA PRO A 233 -4.48 20.56 3.36
C PRO A 233 -4.23 20.41 1.86
N MET A 234 -2.96 20.37 1.46
CA MET A 234 -2.55 20.22 0.06
C MET A 234 -2.33 18.76 -0.34
N PHE A 235 -2.60 17.81 0.56
CA PHE A 235 -2.48 16.39 0.20
C PHE A 235 -3.44 16.06 -0.92
N LYS A 236 -2.89 15.56 -2.00
CA LYS A 236 -3.61 15.08 -3.17
C LYS A 236 -3.05 13.71 -3.50
N SER A 237 -3.90 12.72 -3.49
CA SER A 237 -3.55 11.39 -3.92
C SER A 237 -4.70 10.81 -4.69
N MET A 238 -4.41 10.12 -5.76
CA MET A 238 -5.28 9.04 -6.18
C MET A 238 -5.16 7.92 -5.16
N ALA A 239 -6.07 6.98 -5.21
CA ALA A 239 -6.00 5.81 -4.36
C ALA A 239 -4.58 5.22 -4.38
N SER A 240 -4.01 5.03 -3.21
CA SER A 240 -2.78 4.28 -3.07
C SER A 240 -3.02 2.85 -3.60
N HIS A 241 -2.02 2.31 -4.28
CA HIS A 241 -2.11 0.93 -4.77
C HIS A 241 -1.52 -0.07 -3.79
N GLY A 242 -0.64 0.37 -2.90
CA GLY A 242 -0.03 -0.41 -1.85
C GLY A 242 0.23 0.42 -0.61
N LEU A 243 0.57 -0.22 0.49
CA LEU A 243 0.89 0.43 1.75
C LEU A 243 1.93 -0.39 2.52
N MET A 244 2.88 0.31 3.13
CA MET A 244 3.80 -0.29 4.10
C MET A 244 3.90 0.60 5.34
N VAL A 245 3.94 0.00 6.52
CA VAL A 245 4.30 0.71 7.76
C VAL A 245 5.64 0.21 8.26
N LYS A 246 6.58 1.15 8.46
CA LYS A 246 7.90 0.85 9.01
C LYS A 246 8.41 2.03 9.84
N TYR A 247 8.92 1.75 11.05
CA TYR A 247 9.47 2.76 11.98
C TYR A 247 8.54 3.95 12.24
N GLY A 248 7.21 3.69 12.35
CA GLY A 248 6.20 4.73 12.54
C GLY A 248 5.93 5.62 11.33
N LEU A 249 6.40 5.23 10.16
CA LEU A 249 6.15 5.86 8.88
C LEU A 249 5.22 4.99 8.03
N LEU A 250 4.23 5.61 7.41
CA LEU A 250 3.37 4.99 6.41
C LEU A 250 3.88 5.40 5.02
N TYR A 251 4.28 4.43 4.24
CA TYR A 251 4.69 4.57 2.85
C TYR A 251 3.49 4.30 1.96
N MET A 252 3.24 5.20 1.03
CA MET A 252 2.08 5.16 0.12
C MET A 252 2.57 5.34 -1.31
N PRO A 253 2.87 4.25 -2.03
CA PRO A 253 3.13 4.33 -3.46
C PRO A 253 1.83 4.69 -4.19
N VAL A 254 1.90 5.68 -5.07
CA VAL A 254 0.77 6.19 -5.86
C VAL A 254 1.20 6.46 -7.30
N GLY A 255 0.23 6.48 -8.19
CA GLY A 255 0.45 6.86 -9.58
C GLY A 255 0.50 5.68 -10.54
N MET A 256 0.12 5.98 -11.77
CA MET A 256 0.01 5.01 -12.87
C MET A 256 1.25 5.00 -13.78
N GLY A 257 2.28 5.78 -13.45
CA GLY A 257 3.48 5.96 -14.29
C GLY A 257 3.24 6.75 -15.58
N THR A 258 2.11 7.45 -15.67
CA THR A 258 1.77 8.30 -16.82
C THR A 258 2.13 9.76 -16.56
N SER A 259 2.18 10.58 -17.59
CA SER A 259 2.42 12.02 -17.43
C SER A 259 1.31 12.73 -16.65
N SER A 260 0.07 12.24 -16.72
CA SER A 260 -1.06 12.76 -15.95
C SER A 260 -1.15 12.20 -14.55
N GLN A 261 -0.48 11.08 -14.28
CA GLN A 261 -0.49 10.37 -13.01
C GLN A 261 0.92 9.82 -12.72
N PRO A 262 1.90 10.71 -12.47
CA PRO A 262 3.29 10.31 -12.27
C PRO A 262 3.45 9.48 -11.00
N SER A 263 4.36 8.52 -11.06
CA SER A 263 4.68 7.67 -9.93
C SER A 263 5.33 8.49 -8.82
N THR A 264 4.74 8.43 -7.63
CA THR A 264 5.21 9.14 -6.44
C THR A 264 5.08 8.22 -5.22
N MET A 265 6.01 8.29 -4.29
CA MET A 265 5.86 7.66 -2.99
C MET A 265 5.73 8.73 -1.91
N TYR A 266 4.60 8.75 -1.24
CA TYR A 266 4.42 9.58 -0.05
C TYR A 266 4.88 8.84 1.20
N VAL A 267 5.49 9.57 2.11
CA VAL A 267 5.92 9.05 3.41
C VAL A 267 5.27 9.90 4.50
N TRP A 268 4.32 9.31 5.20
CA TRP A 268 3.55 9.95 6.26
C TRP A 268 4.05 9.54 7.64
N ASN A 269 4.38 10.50 8.48
CA ASN A 269 4.74 10.23 9.87
C ASN A 269 3.47 10.07 10.71
N LEU A 270 3.21 8.86 11.18
CA LEU A 270 1.98 8.48 11.89
C LEU A 270 1.84 9.22 13.23
N ALA A 271 2.93 9.33 14.01
CA ALA A 271 2.91 9.99 15.31
C ALA A 271 2.77 11.50 15.21
N LYS A 272 3.46 12.12 14.25
CA LYS A 272 3.45 13.58 14.05
C LYS A 272 2.27 14.04 13.18
N ARG A 273 1.55 13.12 12.55
CA ARG A 273 0.48 13.38 11.56
C ARG A 273 0.94 14.38 10.50
N LYS A 274 2.08 14.09 9.88
CA LYS A 274 2.74 15.01 8.95
C LYS A 274 3.26 14.26 7.74
N LEU A 275 3.07 14.84 6.54
CA LEU A 275 3.79 14.41 5.35
C LEU A 275 5.27 14.70 5.57
N GLN A 276 6.07 13.64 5.66
CA GLN A 276 7.50 13.75 5.92
C GLN A 276 8.29 13.87 4.64
N ASN A 277 7.97 13.03 3.65
CA ASN A 277 8.62 13.02 2.35
C ASN A 277 7.60 12.77 1.25
N ALA A 278 7.90 13.30 0.07
CA ALA A 278 7.28 12.95 -1.20
C ALA A 278 8.41 12.66 -2.18
N ILE A 279 8.49 11.43 -2.68
CA ILE A 279 9.58 10.94 -3.52
C ILE A 279 9.08 10.89 -4.95
N ASP A 280 9.67 11.69 -5.84
CA ASP A 280 9.33 11.70 -7.26
C ASP A 280 9.98 10.52 -7.98
N MET A 281 9.18 9.52 -8.34
CA MET A 281 9.61 8.30 -9.02
C MET A 281 9.27 8.29 -10.51
N SER A 282 8.81 9.41 -11.05
CA SER A 282 8.25 9.51 -12.42
C SER A 282 9.19 9.10 -13.54
N THR A 283 10.50 9.10 -13.31
CA THR A 283 11.50 8.69 -14.31
C THR A 283 12.20 7.38 -13.97
N SER A 284 11.88 6.78 -12.83
CA SER A 284 12.62 5.63 -12.30
C SER A 284 11.88 4.32 -12.49
N THR A 285 10.55 4.38 -12.63
CA THR A 285 9.70 3.21 -12.84
C THR A 285 8.79 3.42 -14.05
N THR A 286 8.59 2.36 -14.80
CA THR A 286 7.69 2.37 -15.98
C THR A 286 6.39 1.68 -15.61
N GLY A 287 5.34 2.44 -15.33
CA GLY A 287 4.04 1.91 -15.03
C GLY A 287 3.57 2.16 -13.59
N GLU A 288 2.44 1.55 -13.26
CA GLU A 288 1.79 1.66 -11.96
C GLU A 288 2.68 1.15 -10.84
N LEU A 289 2.82 1.94 -9.77
CA LEU A 289 3.41 1.46 -8.52
C LEU A 289 2.36 0.65 -7.77
N THR A 290 2.57 -0.63 -7.61
CA THR A 290 1.58 -1.54 -7.03
C THR A 290 1.78 -1.77 -5.54
N ASP A 291 3.02 -1.78 -5.04
CA ASP A 291 3.30 -1.87 -3.60
C ASP A 291 4.76 -1.54 -3.28
N CYS A 292 5.08 -1.51 -1.99
CA CYS A 292 6.45 -1.40 -1.48
C CYS A 292 6.62 -2.25 -0.21
N ALA A 293 7.85 -2.72 0.02
CA ALA A 293 8.19 -3.51 1.19
C ALA A 293 9.65 -3.26 1.60
N GLU A 294 9.95 -3.46 2.88
CA GLU A 294 11.34 -3.49 3.35
C GLU A 294 11.82 -4.94 3.41
N CYS A 295 12.92 -5.23 2.75
CA CYS A 295 13.51 -6.54 2.66
C CYS A 295 15.02 -6.46 3.00
N MET A 296 15.45 -7.10 4.07
CA MET A 296 16.85 -7.11 4.50
C MET A 296 17.46 -5.70 4.68
N GLY A 297 16.65 -4.74 5.16
CA GLY A 297 17.08 -3.34 5.34
C GLY A 297 17.03 -2.50 4.06
N GLU A 298 16.57 -3.05 2.95
CA GLU A 298 16.45 -2.34 1.67
C GLU A 298 14.98 -2.07 1.33
N LEU A 299 14.68 -0.88 0.85
CA LEU A 299 13.34 -0.51 0.39
C LEU A 299 13.15 -1.04 -1.03
N LEU A 300 12.24 -1.97 -1.18
CA LEU A 300 11.82 -2.53 -2.46
C LEU A 300 10.50 -1.91 -2.89
N ILE A 301 10.35 -1.73 -4.19
CA ILE A 301 9.16 -1.18 -4.82
C ILE A 301 8.76 -2.13 -5.93
N GLN A 302 7.49 -2.49 -5.95
CA GLN A 302 6.89 -3.22 -7.04
C GLN A 302 6.22 -2.25 -8.01
N SER A 303 6.59 -2.35 -9.27
CA SER A 303 5.90 -1.69 -10.37
C SER A 303 5.49 -2.75 -11.38
N GLN A 304 4.21 -3.06 -11.41
CA GLN A 304 3.68 -4.17 -12.21
C GLN A 304 4.45 -5.49 -11.93
N ASP A 305 5.04 -6.12 -12.95
CA ASP A 305 5.81 -7.36 -12.86
C ASP A 305 7.27 -7.15 -12.44
N SER A 306 7.67 -5.96 -12.09
CA SER A 306 9.07 -5.62 -11.84
C SER A 306 9.31 -5.17 -10.41
N ILE A 307 10.43 -5.60 -9.81
CA ILE A 307 10.88 -5.14 -8.51
C ILE A 307 12.12 -4.26 -8.68
N TYR A 308 12.09 -3.15 -8.00
CA TYR A 308 13.19 -2.19 -7.93
C TYR A 308 13.64 -2.02 -6.49
N LYS A 309 14.94 -1.83 -6.32
CA LYS A 309 15.54 -1.39 -5.07
C LYS A 309 15.76 0.12 -5.12
N LEU A 310 15.25 0.83 -4.12
CA LEU A 310 15.47 2.26 -3.96
C LEU A 310 16.77 2.50 -3.19
N ARG A 311 17.66 3.30 -3.75
CA ARG A 311 18.90 3.76 -3.13
C ARG A 311 18.94 5.28 -3.13
N PHE A 312 19.13 5.86 -1.96
CA PHE A 312 19.36 7.30 -1.81
C PHE A 312 20.83 7.61 -2.00
N GLU A 313 21.12 8.72 -2.70
CA GLU A 313 22.47 9.23 -2.94
C GLU A 313 22.97 10.09 -1.79
#